data_7bbc197683cffe3e5e2e1f04f84a27a3
#
_entry.id   7bbc197683cffe3e5e2e1f04f84a27a3
#
_cell.length_a   1.000
_cell.length_b   1.000
_cell.length_c   1.000
_cell.angle_alpha   90.00
_cell.angle_beta   90.00
_cell.angle_gamma   90.00
#
_symmetry.space_group_name_H-M   'P 1'
#
loop_
_entity.id
_entity.type
_entity.pdbx_description
1 polymer ?
#
loop_
_entity_poly.entity_id
_entity_poly.type
_entity_poly.pdbx_seq_one_letter_code
_entity_poly.pdbx_strand_id
1 'polypeptide(L)'
;MYLMGRMSRSKGSRVEREFVNKLRDCGVYAERVPLSGAAGGQFSGDLVIPVKNGTLEALSPDIKELRAEVKARKDGAGFAQLEKWKGDNDLLFLKRDRKEPMVVMDWDLFLGLLT
;
A
#
# COMPACT_ATOMS: atom_id res chain seq x y z
N MET A 1 -23.62 -0.12 -16.50
CA MET A 1 -22.17 -0.10 -16.62
C MET A 1 -21.56 1.20 -16.13
N TYR A 2 -22.15 2.30 -16.54
CA TYR A 2 -21.66 3.62 -16.13
C TYR A 2 -21.71 3.83 -14.61
N LEU A 3 -22.81 3.39 -13.99
CA LEU A 3 -22.98 3.51 -12.54
C LEU A 3 -21.98 2.67 -11.78
N MET A 4 -21.65 1.49 -12.30
CA MET A 4 -20.68 0.62 -11.65
C MET A 4 -19.29 1.22 -11.66
N GLY A 5 -18.91 1.90 -12.75
CA GLY A 5 -17.63 2.60 -12.80
C GLY A 5 -17.53 3.69 -11.75
N ARG A 6 -18.61 4.44 -11.55
CA ARG A 6 -18.67 5.48 -10.53
C ARG A 6 -18.53 4.91 -9.13
N MET A 7 -19.27 3.83 -8.87
CA MET A 7 -19.24 3.20 -7.56
C MET A 7 -17.84 2.68 -7.24
N SER A 8 -17.17 2.08 -8.22
CA SER A 8 -15.81 1.59 -8.04
C SER A 8 -14.83 2.72 -7.74
N ARG A 9 -14.95 3.84 -8.44
CA ARG A 9 -14.09 4.99 -8.20
C ARG A 9 -14.32 5.58 -6.81
N SER A 10 -15.58 5.69 -6.41
CA SER A 10 -15.92 6.21 -5.08
C SER A 10 -15.38 5.32 -3.99
N LYS A 11 -15.48 4.01 -4.16
CA LYS A 11 -14.95 3.04 -3.20
C LYS A 11 -13.42 3.18 -3.11
N GLY A 12 -12.75 3.25 -4.26
CA GLY A 12 -11.30 3.39 -4.29
C GLY A 12 -10.83 4.63 -3.57
N SER A 13 -11.44 5.78 -3.87
CA SER A 13 -11.08 7.03 -3.21
C SER A 13 -11.33 7.00 -1.71
N ARG A 14 -12.44 6.39 -1.31
CA ARG A 14 -12.77 6.27 0.10
C ARG A 14 -11.73 5.44 0.86
N VAL A 15 -11.38 4.29 0.30
CA VAL A 15 -10.42 3.40 0.94
C VAL A 15 -9.03 4.02 0.99
N GLU A 16 -8.61 4.70 -0.06
CA GLU A 16 -7.34 5.41 -0.05
C GLU A 16 -7.29 6.43 1.08
N ARG A 17 -8.37 7.21 1.26
CA ARG A 17 -8.44 8.18 2.35
C ARG A 17 -8.41 7.52 3.71
N GLU A 18 -9.05 6.36 3.84
CA GLU A 18 -9.01 5.61 5.09
C GLU A 18 -7.58 5.22 5.46
N PHE A 19 -6.81 4.76 4.49
CA PHE A 19 -5.41 4.40 4.72
C PHE A 19 -4.56 5.61 5.09
N VAL A 20 -4.76 6.73 4.39
CA VAL A 20 -4.08 7.97 4.74
C VAL A 20 -4.37 8.36 6.18
N ASN A 21 -5.63 8.31 6.58
CA ASN A 21 -6.03 8.67 7.94
C ASN A 21 -5.47 7.71 8.96
N LYS A 22 -5.48 6.42 8.69
CA LYS A 22 -4.88 5.42 9.60
C LYS A 22 -3.40 5.67 9.81
N LEU A 23 -2.69 5.99 8.75
CA LEU A 23 -1.25 6.28 8.84
C LEU A 23 -1.02 7.55 9.66
N ARG A 24 -1.75 8.60 9.37
CA ARG A 24 -1.61 9.86 10.09
C ARG A 24 -1.96 9.73 11.58
N ASP A 25 -2.98 8.94 11.88
CA ASP A 25 -3.37 8.69 13.27
C ASP A 25 -2.26 7.99 14.05
N CYS A 26 -1.40 7.27 13.36
CA CYS A 26 -0.26 6.58 13.98
C CYS A 26 1.01 7.42 13.92
N GLY A 27 0.93 8.66 13.48
CA GLY A 27 2.08 9.54 13.41
C GLY A 27 2.89 9.42 12.14
N VAL A 28 2.36 8.75 11.12
CA VAL A 28 3.03 8.58 9.84
C VAL A 28 2.37 9.48 8.82
N TYR A 29 3.12 10.43 8.27
CA TYR A 29 2.58 11.30 7.23
C TYR A 29 2.39 10.53 5.94
N ALA A 30 1.25 10.74 5.32
CA ALA A 30 0.94 10.13 4.03
C ALA A 30 -0.06 11.01 3.29
N GLU A 31 -0.08 10.90 1.96
CA GLU A 31 -1.04 11.62 1.15
C GLU A 31 -1.38 10.82 -0.10
N ARG A 32 -2.53 11.12 -0.66
CA ARG A 32 -2.97 10.47 -1.90
C ARG A 32 -2.23 11.08 -3.09
N VAL A 33 -1.95 10.22 -4.07
CA VAL A 33 -1.40 10.70 -5.34
C VAL A 33 -2.53 11.41 -6.11
N PRO A 34 -2.28 12.60 -6.64
CA PRO A 34 -3.31 13.33 -7.39
C PRO A 34 -3.80 12.53 -8.59
N LEU A 35 -5.11 12.64 -8.86
CA LEU A 35 -5.73 11.95 -9.99
C LEU A 35 -5.17 12.40 -11.33
N SER A 36 -4.68 13.60 -11.41
CA SER A 36 -4.05 14.11 -12.63
C SER A 36 -2.85 13.27 -13.04
N GLY A 37 -2.33 12.49 -12.11
CA GLY A 37 -1.25 11.57 -12.39
C GLY A 37 -1.64 10.45 -13.34
N ALA A 38 -2.92 10.28 -13.61
CA ALA A 38 -3.36 9.28 -14.56
C ALA A 38 -2.77 9.50 -15.94
N ALA A 39 -2.35 10.72 -16.22
CA ALA A 39 -1.79 11.06 -17.51
C ALA A 39 -0.33 10.65 -17.63
N GLY A 40 0.34 10.31 -16.57
CA GLY A 40 1.76 10.02 -16.64
C GLY A 40 2.17 8.81 -15.83
N GLY A 41 3.10 8.06 -16.38
CA GLY A 41 3.68 6.93 -15.68
C GLY A 41 4.59 7.35 -14.53
N GLN A 42 4.78 8.64 -14.33
CA GLN A 42 5.62 9.13 -13.24
C GLN A 42 5.01 8.89 -11.86
N PHE A 43 3.70 8.84 -11.79
CA PHE A 43 2.98 8.67 -10.53
C PHE A 43 2.27 7.33 -10.52
N SER A 44 3.02 6.29 -10.17
CA SER A 44 2.43 4.99 -9.96
C SER A 44 2.07 4.85 -8.48
N GLY A 45 1.04 4.08 -8.21
CA GLY A 45 0.56 3.90 -6.85
C GLY A 45 -0.52 4.90 -6.47
N ASP A 46 -1.16 4.64 -5.35
CA ASP A 46 -2.29 5.43 -4.88
C ASP A 46 -1.92 6.38 -3.76
N LEU A 47 -0.90 6.05 -2.98
CA LEU A 47 -0.47 6.83 -1.82
C LEU A 47 1.03 7.03 -1.85
N VAL A 48 1.48 8.11 -1.22
CA VAL A 48 2.89 8.32 -0.96
C VAL A 48 3.10 8.57 0.52
N ILE A 49 4.18 8.01 1.04
CA ILE A 49 4.60 8.15 2.42
C ILE A 49 6.03 8.69 2.39
N PRO A 50 6.23 9.97 2.67
CA PRO A 50 7.58 10.52 2.68
C PRO A 50 8.43 9.89 3.78
N VAL A 51 9.65 9.54 3.45
CA VAL A 51 10.59 8.98 4.42
C VAL A 51 11.45 10.14 4.93
N LYS A 52 11.24 10.52 6.18
CA LYS A 52 11.93 11.68 6.72
C LYS A 52 13.07 11.32 7.65
N ASN A 53 12.85 10.39 8.53
CA ASN A 53 13.86 9.99 9.51
C ASN A 53 13.69 8.52 9.82
N GLY A 54 14.73 7.86 10.22
CA GLY A 54 14.63 6.52 10.74
C GLY A 54 15.37 5.48 9.93
N THR A 55 14.98 4.25 10.17
CA THR A 55 15.67 3.08 9.65
C THR A 55 15.72 3.01 8.13
N LEU A 56 14.63 3.36 7.46
CA LEU A 56 14.58 3.29 6.00
C LEU A 56 15.54 4.28 5.36
N GLU A 57 15.64 5.49 5.92
CA GLU A 57 16.56 6.48 5.41
C GLU A 57 18.00 6.02 5.58
N ALA A 58 18.30 5.40 6.70
CA ALA A 58 19.64 4.89 6.97
C ALA A 58 20.00 3.74 6.03
N LEU A 59 19.03 2.90 5.69
CA LEU A 59 19.26 1.75 4.82
C LEU A 59 19.35 2.13 3.35
N SER A 60 18.62 3.15 2.94
CA SER A 60 18.55 3.56 1.54
C SER A 60 18.39 5.06 1.45
N PRO A 61 19.49 5.80 1.53
CA PRO A 61 19.43 7.27 1.52
C PRO A 61 18.83 7.86 0.24
N ASP A 62 18.75 7.07 -0.82
CA ASP A 62 18.14 7.52 -2.07
C ASP A 62 16.62 7.42 -2.07
N ILE A 63 16.04 6.69 -1.13
CA ILE A 63 14.59 6.57 -1.03
C ILE A 63 14.04 7.75 -0.24
N LYS A 64 13.32 8.62 -0.93
CA LYS A 64 12.73 9.80 -0.30
C LYS A 64 11.26 9.61 0.04
N GLU A 65 10.62 8.67 -0.60
CA GLU A 65 9.22 8.37 -0.33
C GLU A 65 8.92 6.92 -0.67
N LEU A 66 7.95 6.36 0.03
CA LEU A 66 7.40 5.06 -0.30
C LEU A 66 6.12 5.29 -1.08
N ARG A 67 5.90 4.48 -2.09
CA ARG A 67 4.66 4.51 -2.85
C ARG A 67 3.88 3.25 -2.56
N ALA A 68 2.58 3.41 -2.37
CA ALA A 68 1.73 2.28 -2.03
C ALA A 68 0.57 2.17 -3.00
N GLU A 69 0.27 0.96 -3.39
CA GLU A 69 -0.91 0.64 -4.17
C GLU A 69 -1.97 0.10 -3.23
N VAL A 70 -3.19 0.59 -3.35
CA VAL A 70 -4.30 0.16 -2.51
C VAL A 70 -5.26 -0.66 -3.34
N LYS A 71 -5.55 -1.88 -2.90
CA LYS A 71 -6.54 -2.74 -3.53
C LYS A 71 -7.57 -3.14 -2.49
N ALA A 72 -8.80 -2.74 -2.72
CA ALA A 72 -9.92 -3.09 -1.85
C ALA A 72 -10.93 -3.88 -2.66
N ARG A 73 -11.21 -5.09 -2.20
CA ARG A 73 -12.18 -5.96 -2.85
C ARG A 73 -13.03 -6.61 -1.79
N LYS A 74 -14.30 -6.77 -2.07
CA LYS A 74 -15.18 -7.51 -1.18
C LYS A 74 -14.70 -8.94 -1.07
N ASP A 75 -14.43 -9.54 -2.21
CA ASP A 75 -13.95 -10.91 -2.31
C ASP A 75 -12.89 -10.95 -3.40
N GLY A 76 -12.06 -11.94 -3.35
CA GLY A 76 -11.07 -12.09 -4.38
C GLY A 76 -10.19 -13.29 -4.12
N ALA A 77 -9.99 -14.10 -5.13
CA ALA A 77 -9.18 -15.30 -5.01
C ALA A 77 -7.76 -14.96 -4.55
N GLY A 78 -7.25 -13.82 -4.99
CA GLY A 78 -5.91 -13.37 -4.59
C GLY A 78 -5.80 -13.14 -3.09
N PHE A 79 -6.76 -12.43 -2.51
CA PHE A 79 -6.74 -12.16 -1.08
C PHE A 79 -6.88 -13.44 -0.26
N ALA A 80 -7.83 -14.28 -0.62
CA ALA A 80 -8.05 -15.52 0.09
C ALA A 80 -6.81 -16.41 0.08
N GLN A 81 -6.12 -16.45 -1.04
CA GLN A 81 -4.92 -17.25 -1.17
C GLN A 81 -3.79 -16.71 -0.30
N LEU A 82 -3.60 -15.40 -0.29
CA LEU A 82 -2.58 -14.77 0.54
C LEU A 82 -2.85 -14.99 2.03
N GLU A 83 -4.10 -14.84 2.43
CA GLU A 83 -4.50 -15.06 3.82
C GLU A 83 -4.26 -16.51 4.22
N LYS A 84 -4.60 -17.44 3.35
CA LYS A 84 -4.40 -18.86 3.61
C LYS A 84 -2.91 -19.19 3.76
N TRP A 85 -2.10 -18.69 2.84
CA TRP A 85 -0.66 -18.96 2.88
C TRP A 85 0.00 -18.34 4.09
N LYS A 86 -0.40 -17.12 4.43
CA LYS A 86 0.17 -16.43 5.58
C LYS A 86 -0.24 -17.10 6.89
N GLY A 87 -1.49 -17.49 7.02
CA GLY A 87 -1.99 -18.11 8.24
C GLY A 87 -1.75 -17.25 9.46
N ASP A 88 -1.25 -17.85 10.51
CA ASP A 88 -0.95 -17.16 11.77
C ASP A 88 0.46 -16.59 11.83
N ASN A 89 1.20 -16.67 10.73
CA ASN A 89 2.55 -16.12 10.70
C ASN A 89 2.53 -14.60 10.58
N ASP A 90 3.59 -13.96 11.04
CA ASP A 90 3.69 -12.51 10.96
C ASP A 90 4.03 -12.04 9.55
N LEU A 91 4.74 -12.86 8.80
CA LEU A 91 5.23 -12.52 7.48
C LEU A 91 4.97 -13.66 6.50
N LEU A 92 4.77 -13.27 5.26
CA LEU A 92 4.72 -14.20 4.15
C LEU A 92 5.67 -13.70 3.08
N PHE A 93 6.68 -14.47 2.75
CA PHE A 93 7.60 -14.14 1.67
C PHE A 93 7.12 -14.81 0.39
N LEU A 94 7.02 -14.03 -0.67
CA LEU A 94 6.59 -14.53 -1.97
C LEU A 94 7.74 -14.46 -2.95
N LYS A 95 8.02 -15.55 -3.63
CA LYS A 95 9.08 -15.59 -4.62
C LYS A 95 8.59 -16.29 -5.88
N ARG A 96 8.61 -15.56 -6.94
CA ARG A 96 8.34 -16.08 -8.26
C ARG A 96 9.67 -16.23 -9.00
N ASP A 97 9.78 -17.24 -9.82
CA ASP A 97 11.04 -17.48 -10.55
C ASP A 97 11.46 -16.25 -11.32
N ARG A 98 12.74 -15.90 -11.20
CA ARG A 98 13.37 -14.78 -11.90
C ARG A 98 12.80 -13.40 -11.55
N LYS A 99 12.06 -13.30 -10.47
CA LYS A 99 11.54 -12.02 -9.99
C LYS A 99 12.04 -11.76 -8.58
N GLU A 100 12.10 -10.48 -8.23
CA GLU A 100 12.46 -10.12 -6.87
C GLU A 100 11.38 -10.59 -5.91
N PRO A 101 11.76 -10.99 -4.72
CA PRO A 101 10.76 -11.42 -3.73
C PRO A 101 9.89 -10.27 -3.24
N MET A 102 8.73 -10.63 -2.74
CA MET A 102 7.81 -9.69 -2.13
C MET A 102 7.50 -10.16 -0.73
N VAL A 103 7.05 -9.25 0.12
CA VAL A 103 6.65 -9.59 1.48
C VAL A 103 5.22 -9.14 1.74
N VAL A 104 4.46 -9.99 2.42
CA VAL A 104 3.14 -9.67 2.95
C VAL A 104 3.28 -9.71 4.46
N MET A 105 2.78 -8.71 5.14
CA MET A 105 2.89 -8.64 6.59
C MET A 105 1.63 -8.05 7.20
N ASP A 106 1.45 -8.26 8.49
CA ASP A 106 0.34 -7.66 9.20
C ASP A 106 0.50 -6.15 9.26
N TRP A 107 -0.63 -5.46 9.22
CA TRP A 107 -0.65 -4.00 9.22
C TRP A 107 0.04 -3.41 10.45
N ASP A 108 -0.22 -3.99 11.62
CA ASP A 108 0.38 -3.49 12.87
C ASP A 108 1.90 -3.63 12.89
N LEU A 109 2.40 -4.74 12.35
CA LEU A 109 3.84 -4.94 12.23
C LEU A 109 4.46 -3.90 11.33
N PHE A 110 3.82 -3.64 10.18
CA PHE A 110 4.29 -2.62 9.24
C PHE A 110 4.36 -1.24 9.90
N LEU A 111 3.31 -0.88 10.66
CA LEU A 111 3.30 0.40 11.36
C LEU A 111 4.45 0.48 12.37
N GLY A 112 4.71 -0.60 13.07
CA GLY A 112 5.81 -0.64 14.03
C GLY A 112 7.16 -0.41 13.37
N LEU A 113 7.34 -0.91 12.17
CA LEU A 113 8.58 -0.71 11.42
C LEU A 113 8.74 0.72 10.92
N LEU A 114 7.64 1.43 10.70
CA LEU A 114 7.67 2.82 10.23
C LEU A 114 7.83 3.82 11.37
N THR A 115 7.48 3.45 12.55
CA THR A 115 7.57 4.32 13.72
C THR A 115 8.77 3.95 14.60
#